data_190bcb0c6bcffab49d924b9e7ad83d8a
#
_entry.id   190bcb0c6bcffab49d924b9e7ad83d8a
#
_cell.length_a   1.000
_cell.length_b   1.000
_cell.length_c   1.000
_cell.angle_alpha   90.00
_cell.angle_beta   90.00
_cell.angle_gamma   90.00
#
_symmetry.space_group_name_H-M   'P 1'
#
loop_
_entity.id
_entity.type
_entity.pdbx_description
1 polymer ?
#
loop_
_entity_poly.entity_id
_entity_poly.type
_entity_poly.pdbx_seq_one_letter_code
_entity_poly.pdbx_strand_id
1 'polypeptide(L)'
;MRRIAHLSDLHFGRHDGTVVAGLSAALTAIGPDAIVISGDLTQRARRAQFAAAREFVDGLRAAGLPVIVVPGNHDVPLWDVTRRFFRPLARFRRYIEPHPFPLFADDKVAILGINTARSLTIKDGRVSREQLACIRERFAAAPRGARRMLVTHHPLVELPWGEKGERLEAAGRSAAAVEAALDAGVHLLLAGHHHRPFSGSAATFLTAGHSMLVVQAGTTTSTRLREHANSFNLIESDGDALRVAVQAWAEGGFEEAADESYRFADGRWHQS
;
A
#
# COMPACT_ATOMS: atom_id res chain seq x y z
N MET A 1 13.78 12.71 -9.75
CA MET A 1 13.17 12.37 -8.47
C MET A 1 11.66 12.16 -8.65
N ARG A 2 11.04 11.22 -7.94
CA ARG A 2 9.58 11.04 -7.76
C ARG A 2 9.24 10.91 -6.29
N ARG A 3 8.19 11.61 -5.85
CA ARG A 3 7.65 11.54 -4.49
C ARG A 3 6.33 10.79 -4.50
N ILE A 4 6.23 9.71 -3.75
CA ILE A 4 5.05 8.88 -3.64
C ILE A 4 4.55 8.90 -2.20
N ALA A 5 3.32 9.35 -1.95
CA ALA A 5 2.68 9.23 -0.65
C ALA A 5 2.01 7.85 -0.53
N HIS A 6 2.45 7.03 0.42
CA HIS A 6 1.93 5.70 0.67
C HIS A 6 1.06 5.68 1.93
N LEU A 7 -0.24 5.69 1.72
CA LEU A 7 -1.30 5.67 2.73
C LEU A 7 -1.84 4.25 2.90
N SER A 8 -2.38 3.94 4.07
CA SER A 8 -3.07 2.67 4.33
C SER A 8 -4.09 2.80 5.46
N ASP A 9 -5.03 1.87 5.53
CA ASP A 9 -5.89 1.68 6.70
C ASP A 9 -6.62 2.97 7.12
N LEU A 10 -7.29 3.62 6.15
CA LEU A 10 -8.03 4.86 6.34
C LEU A 10 -9.28 4.64 7.22
N HIS A 11 -9.91 3.47 7.10
CA HIS A 11 -11.05 3.03 7.90
C HIS A 11 -12.20 4.05 8.00
N PHE A 12 -12.66 4.65 6.90
CA PHE A 12 -13.84 5.50 6.89
C PHE A 12 -15.01 4.83 7.61
N GLY A 13 -15.60 5.56 8.59
CA GLY A 13 -16.53 5.06 9.57
C GLY A 13 -15.92 4.73 10.94
N ARG A 14 -14.61 4.83 11.08
CA ARG A 14 -13.79 4.81 12.29
C ARG A 14 -12.55 5.69 12.15
N HIS A 15 -12.61 6.70 11.31
CA HIS A 15 -11.56 7.70 11.08
C HIS A 15 -11.74 8.92 11.99
N ASP A 16 -10.68 9.66 12.20
CA ASP A 16 -10.68 10.97 12.81
C ASP A 16 -10.76 12.04 11.71
N GLY A 17 -11.80 12.87 11.74
CA GLY A 17 -12.00 13.93 10.75
C GLY A 17 -10.92 15.01 10.77
N THR A 18 -10.35 15.29 11.94
CA THR A 18 -9.25 16.25 12.09
C THR A 18 -7.98 15.73 11.42
N VAL A 19 -7.69 14.44 11.62
CA VAL A 19 -6.55 13.77 10.96
C VAL A 19 -6.73 13.72 9.45
N VAL A 20 -7.96 13.46 8.95
CA VAL A 20 -8.25 13.49 7.49
C VAL A 20 -8.02 14.88 6.91
N ALA A 21 -8.47 15.94 7.60
CA ALA A 21 -8.23 17.31 7.15
C ALA A 21 -6.73 17.66 7.13
N GLY A 22 -6.00 17.29 8.20
CA GLY A 22 -4.56 17.47 8.27
C GLY A 22 -3.80 16.67 7.22
N LEU A 23 -4.26 15.44 6.90
CA LEU A 23 -3.69 14.64 5.82
C LEU A 23 -3.83 15.35 4.47
N SER A 24 -5.02 15.90 4.17
CA SER A 24 -5.24 16.63 2.93
C SER A 24 -4.33 17.87 2.83
N ALA A 25 -4.15 18.61 3.93
CA ALA A 25 -3.24 19.74 4.00
C ALA A 25 -1.77 19.32 3.80
N ALA A 26 -1.33 18.25 4.46
CA ALA A 26 0.02 17.70 4.32
C ALA A 26 0.31 17.24 2.89
N LEU A 27 -0.61 16.48 2.27
CA LEU A 27 -0.46 16.04 0.89
C LEU A 27 -0.39 17.22 -0.09
N THR A 28 -1.18 18.29 0.15
CA THR A 28 -1.11 19.51 -0.64
C THR A 28 0.24 20.21 -0.50
N ALA A 29 0.76 20.33 0.72
CA ALA A 29 2.05 20.97 1.00
C ALA A 29 3.24 20.17 0.44
N ILE A 30 3.21 18.83 0.57
CA ILE A 30 4.24 17.94 0.04
C ILE A 30 4.21 17.92 -1.49
N GLY A 31 3.03 17.93 -2.11
CA GLY A 31 2.84 17.83 -3.56
C GLY A 31 3.46 16.55 -4.13
N PRO A 32 2.98 15.34 -3.73
CA PRO A 32 3.51 14.10 -4.26
C PRO A 32 3.20 13.93 -5.74
N ASP A 33 4.02 13.19 -6.48
CA ASP A 33 3.79 12.86 -7.89
C ASP A 33 2.75 11.75 -8.07
N ALA A 34 2.55 10.92 -7.06
CA ALA A 34 1.52 9.87 -7.03
C ALA A 34 1.13 9.53 -5.58
N ILE A 35 -0.07 9.00 -5.42
CA ILE A 35 -0.58 8.49 -4.15
C ILE A 35 -0.89 7.00 -4.28
N VAL A 36 -0.47 6.23 -3.29
CA VAL A 36 -0.79 4.82 -3.13
C VAL A 36 -1.65 4.66 -1.88
N ILE A 37 -2.77 3.95 -2.00
CA ILE A 37 -3.61 3.56 -0.86
C ILE A 37 -3.66 2.04 -0.81
N SER A 38 -2.93 1.45 0.13
CA SER A 38 -2.75 0.00 0.25
C SER A 38 -3.86 -0.70 1.04
N GLY A 39 -5.13 -0.24 0.89
CA GLY A 39 -6.32 -0.94 1.34
C GLY A 39 -6.93 -0.45 2.65
N ASP A 40 -8.00 -1.15 3.07
CA ASP A 40 -8.81 -0.86 4.24
C ASP A 40 -9.32 0.59 4.28
N LEU A 41 -9.92 1.01 3.13
CA LEU A 41 -10.57 2.31 3.01
C LEU A 41 -11.75 2.46 3.95
N THR A 42 -12.47 1.36 4.18
CA THR A 42 -13.70 1.35 4.97
C THR A 42 -13.57 0.47 6.22
N GLN A 43 -14.30 0.81 7.28
CA GLN A 43 -14.34 -0.04 8.47
C GLN A 43 -15.16 -1.33 8.30
N ARG A 44 -16.21 -1.32 7.49
CA ARG A 44 -17.21 -2.42 7.39
C ARG A 44 -17.86 -2.53 6.01
N ALA A 45 -17.24 -2.09 4.97
CA ALA A 45 -17.75 -2.12 3.59
C ALA A 45 -19.19 -1.57 3.44
N ARG A 46 -19.61 -0.57 4.25
CA ARG A 46 -20.95 0.04 4.17
C ARG A 46 -20.99 1.09 3.07
N ARG A 47 -22.18 1.33 2.47
CA ARG A 47 -22.35 2.32 1.41
C ARG A 47 -21.89 3.72 1.83
N ALA A 48 -22.29 4.20 3.01
CA ALA A 48 -21.91 5.51 3.51
C ALA A 48 -20.39 5.62 3.71
N GLN A 49 -19.73 4.54 4.15
CA GLN A 49 -18.28 4.51 4.32
C GLN A 49 -17.56 4.59 2.98
N PHE A 50 -18.02 3.83 1.98
CA PHE A 50 -17.49 3.95 0.62
C PHE A 50 -17.78 5.30 -0.03
N ALA A 51 -18.92 5.94 0.27
CA ALA A 51 -19.21 7.28 -0.22
C ALA A 51 -18.23 8.31 0.34
N ALA A 52 -17.96 8.28 1.64
CA ALA A 52 -16.98 9.15 2.28
C ALA A 52 -15.53 8.86 1.78
N ALA A 53 -15.15 7.59 1.65
CA ALA A 53 -13.86 7.22 1.07
C ALA A 53 -13.73 7.70 -0.38
N ARG A 54 -14.80 7.62 -1.17
CA ARG A 54 -14.85 8.14 -2.53
C ARG A 54 -14.62 9.65 -2.58
N GLU A 55 -15.33 10.40 -1.74
CA GLU A 55 -15.18 11.86 -1.67
C GLU A 55 -13.71 12.25 -1.42
N PHE A 56 -13.05 11.58 -0.50
CA PHE A 56 -11.62 11.78 -0.24
C PHE A 56 -10.76 11.44 -1.47
N VAL A 57 -10.94 10.26 -2.07
CA VAL A 57 -10.15 9.81 -3.23
C VAL A 57 -10.40 10.69 -4.45
N ASP A 58 -11.67 11.08 -4.71
CA ASP A 58 -12.04 11.96 -5.81
C ASP A 58 -11.44 13.37 -5.62
N GLY A 59 -11.34 13.86 -4.37
CA GLY A 59 -10.63 15.10 -4.05
C GLY A 59 -9.15 15.07 -4.45
N LEU A 60 -8.46 13.97 -4.15
CA LEU A 60 -7.06 13.76 -4.56
C LEU A 60 -6.92 13.71 -6.10
N ARG A 61 -7.80 12.98 -6.78
CA ARG A 61 -7.83 12.88 -8.25
C ARG A 61 -8.14 14.22 -8.91
N ALA A 62 -9.04 15.00 -8.33
CA ALA A 62 -9.39 16.34 -8.83
C ALA A 62 -8.20 17.33 -8.73
N ALA A 63 -7.28 17.11 -7.81
CA ALA A 63 -6.01 17.82 -7.74
C ALA A 63 -4.98 17.40 -8.82
N GLY A 64 -5.38 16.49 -9.74
CA GLY A 64 -4.51 15.99 -10.81
C GLY A 64 -3.54 14.90 -10.40
N LEU A 65 -3.67 14.34 -9.19
CA LEU A 65 -2.77 13.32 -8.67
C LEU A 65 -3.17 11.92 -9.16
N PRO A 66 -2.25 11.13 -9.71
CA PRO A 66 -2.45 9.69 -9.90
C PRO A 66 -2.66 9.00 -8.55
N VAL A 67 -3.78 8.27 -8.40
CA VAL A 67 -4.12 7.56 -7.16
C VAL A 67 -4.30 6.09 -7.46
N ILE A 68 -3.41 5.25 -6.94
CA ILE A 68 -3.46 3.79 -7.03
C ILE A 68 -4.07 3.25 -5.74
N VAL A 69 -5.19 2.55 -5.87
CA VAL A 69 -5.92 2.04 -4.71
C VAL A 69 -6.15 0.54 -4.85
N VAL A 70 -5.80 -0.23 -3.82
CA VAL A 70 -6.16 -1.64 -3.71
C VAL A 70 -7.13 -1.85 -2.54
N PRO A 71 -8.00 -2.88 -2.59
CA PRO A 71 -8.90 -3.15 -1.46
C PRO A 71 -8.17 -3.90 -0.35
N GLY A 72 -8.58 -3.64 0.90
CA GLY A 72 -8.22 -4.43 2.06
C GLY A 72 -9.33 -5.40 2.51
N ASN A 73 -9.10 -6.13 3.59
CA ASN A 73 -10.06 -7.10 4.10
C ASN A 73 -11.32 -6.44 4.70
N HIS A 74 -11.23 -5.22 5.23
CA HIS A 74 -12.37 -4.44 5.72
C HIS A 74 -13.24 -3.86 4.59
N ASP A 75 -12.75 -3.83 3.36
CA ASP A 75 -13.51 -3.43 2.16
C ASP A 75 -14.37 -4.56 1.60
N VAL A 76 -14.18 -5.80 2.12
CA VAL A 76 -15.04 -6.95 1.86
C VAL A 76 -16.16 -7.02 2.91
N PRO A 77 -17.45 -7.14 2.53
CA PRO A 77 -18.54 -7.22 3.50
C PRO A 77 -18.36 -8.38 4.48
N LEU A 78 -18.45 -8.11 5.78
CA LEU A 78 -18.34 -9.15 6.82
C LEU A 78 -19.68 -9.82 7.11
N TRP A 79 -20.75 -9.02 7.26
CA TRP A 79 -22.07 -9.48 7.70
C TRP A 79 -23.07 -9.70 6.56
N ASP A 80 -22.85 -9.12 5.39
CA ASP A 80 -23.66 -9.35 4.20
C ASP A 80 -23.13 -10.61 3.48
N VAL A 81 -23.53 -11.77 3.99
CA VAL A 81 -23.04 -13.10 3.55
C VAL A 81 -23.23 -13.29 2.05
N THR A 82 -24.43 -12.96 1.53
CA THR A 82 -24.72 -13.07 0.11
C THR A 82 -23.74 -12.25 -0.73
N ARG A 83 -23.55 -11.00 -0.38
CA ARG A 83 -22.63 -10.13 -1.12
C ARG A 83 -21.18 -10.55 -0.93
N ARG A 84 -20.81 -11.00 0.28
CA ARG A 84 -19.46 -11.48 0.58
C ARG A 84 -19.02 -12.59 -0.37
N PHE A 85 -19.90 -13.55 -0.65
CA PHE A 85 -19.53 -14.70 -1.47
C PHE A 85 -19.76 -14.49 -2.98
N PHE A 86 -20.82 -13.78 -3.38
CA PHE A 86 -21.15 -13.62 -4.80
C PHE A 86 -20.57 -12.36 -5.43
N ARG A 87 -20.41 -11.25 -4.68
CA ARG A 87 -19.91 -9.97 -5.19
C ARG A 87 -19.09 -9.20 -4.13
N PRO A 88 -17.97 -9.78 -3.63
CA PRO A 88 -17.23 -9.26 -2.47
C PRO A 88 -16.72 -7.83 -2.67
N LEU A 89 -16.24 -7.48 -3.83
CA LEU A 89 -15.67 -6.18 -4.15
C LEU A 89 -16.58 -5.27 -4.99
N ALA A 90 -17.90 -5.60 -5.12
CA ALA A 90 -18.79 -4.82 -5.97
C ALA A 90 -18.93 -3.35 -5.54
N ARG A 91 -18.92 -3.06 -4.22
CA ARG A 91 -18.93 -1.69 -3.72
C ARG A 91 -17.60 -1.00 -3.96
N PHE A 92 -16.49 -1.66 -3.64
CA PHE A 92 -15.16 -1.13 -3.92
C PHE A 92 -15.02 -0.73 -5.40
N ARG A 93 -15.35 -1.63 -6.33
CA ARG A 93 -15.30 -1.36 -7.78
C ARG A 93 -16.21 -0.22 -8.23
N ARG A 94 -17.39 -0.10 -7.63
CA ARG A 94 -18.35 0.96 -7.96
C ARG A 94 -17.93 2.34 -7.46
N TYR A 95 -17.35 2.41 -6.26
CA TYR A 95 -17.10 3.68 -5.58
C TYR A 95 -15.66 4.16 -5.72
N ILE A 96 -14.69 3.25 -5.79
CA ILE A 96 -13.27 3.58 -5.65
C ILE A 96 -12.49 3.28 -6.93
N GLU A 97 -12.41 2.00 -7.34
CA GLU A 97 -11.54 1.59 -8.43
C GLU A 97 -12.20 0.45 -9.23
N PRO A 98 -12.66 0.73 -10.47
CA PRO A 98 -13.30 -0.27 -11.32
C PRO A 98 -12.32 -1.30 -11.88
N HIS A 99 -11.05 -0.90 -12.08
CA HIS A 99 -10.03 -1.77 -12.66
C HIS A 99 -9.48 -2.76 -11.64
N PRO A 100 -9.37 -4.05 -11.97
CA PRO A 100 -8.87 -5.07 -11.04
C PRO A 100 -7.36 -4.95 -10.78
N PHE A 101 -6.63 -4.28 -11.66
CA PHE A 101 -5.18 -4.11 -11.64
C PHE A 101 -4.82 -2.66 -11.96
N PRO A 102 -5.07 -1.71 -11.03
CA PRO A 102 -4.73 -0.32 -11.24
C PRO A 102 -3.22 -0.17 -11.45
N LEU A 103 -2.85 0.55 -12.51
CA LEU A 103 -1.46 0.78 -12.90
C LEU A 103 -1.25 2.26 -13.18
N PHE A 104 -0.21 2.81 -12.59
CA PHE A 104 0.39 4.08 -13.00
C PHE A 104 1.81 3.81 -13.46
N ALA A 105 2.20 4.34 -14.61
CA ALA A 105 3.56 4.21 -15.10
C ALA A 105 3.98 5.47 -15.87
N ASP A 106 5.19 5.94 -15.58
CA ASP A 106 5.90 6.96 -16.33
C ASP A 106 7.36 6.53 -16.57
N ASP A 107 8.20 7.43 -17.04
CA ASP A 107 9.61 7.18 -17.32
C ASP A 107 10.47 6.83 -16.09
N LYS A 108 9.98 7.13 -14.87
CA LYS A 108 10.71 6.98 -13.61
C LYS A 108 10.15 5.90 -12.69
N VAL A 109 8.83 5.74 -12.64
CA VAL A 109 8.16 4.78 -11.75
C VAL A 109 7.05 4.01 -12.46
N ALA A 110 6.86 2.76 -12.05
CA ALA A 110 5.71 1.93 -12.43
C ALA A 110 5.11 1.31 -11.17
N ILE A 111 3.86 1.66 -10.86
CA ILE A 111 3.16 1.27 -9.62
C ILE A 111 1.95 0.42 -9.99
N LEU A 112 1.98 -0.86 -9.64
CA LEU A 112 0.91 -1.82 -9.91
C LEU A 112 0.22 -2.24 -8.62
N GLY A 113 -1.10 -2.07 -8.57
CA GLY A 113 -1.93 -2.58 -7.47
C GLY A 113 -2.52 -3.97 -7.76
N ILE A 114 -2.45 -4.88 -6.80
CA ILE A 114 -3.16 -6.17 -6.84
C ILE A 114 -3.98 -6.39 -5.57
N ASN A 115 -5.16 -6.95 -5.75
CA ASN A 115 -6.04 -7.30 -4.65
C ASN A 115 -5.60 -8.59 -3.95
N THR A 116 -5.38 -8.53 -2.64
CA THR A 116 -5.13 -9.71 -1.81
C THR A 116 -6.33 -10.08 -0.92
N ALA A 117 -7.34 -9.20 -0.78
CA ALA A 117 -8.52 -9.44 0.04
C ALA A 117 -9.43 -10.52 -0.55
N ARG A 118 -10.03 -11.35 0.30
CA ARG A 118 -10.85 -12.50 -0.09
C ARG A 118 -12.16 -12.60 0.68
N SER A 119 -13.14 -13.26 0.05
CA SER A 119 -14.40 -13.61 0.69
C SER A 119 -14.30 -14.76 1.68
N LEU A 120 -13.39 -15.71 1.45
CA LEU A 120 -13.29 -16.94 2.25
C LEU A 120 -12.55 -16.76 3.58
N THR A 121 -11.75 -15.72 3.70
CA THR A 121 -10.99 -15.38 4.92
C THR A 121 -11.41 -14.01 5.46
N ILE A 122 -11.29 -13.79 6.76
CA ILE A 122 -11.64 -12.51 7.38
C ILE A 122 -10.43 -11.60 7.49
N LYS A 123 -9.28 -12.15 7.78
CA LYS A 123 -8.03 -11.41 7.99
C LYS A 123 -6.97 -11.72 6.94
N ASP A 124 -6.94 -12.97 6.45
CA ASP A 124 -5.84 -13.43 5.61
C ASP A 124 -6.06 -13.05 4.15
N GLY A 125 -4.99 -12.63 3.52
CA GLY A 125 -4.94 -12.36 2.10
C GLY A 125 -4.53 -13.59 1.29
N ARG A 126 -4.69 -13.51 -0.04
CA ARG A 126 -4.11 -14.49 -0.96
C ARG A 126 -3.96 -13.92 -2.36
N VAL A 127 -2.91 -14.31 -3.08
CA VAL A 127 -2.70 -13.99 -4.48
C VAL A 127 -3.25 -15.10 -5.38
N SER A 128 -3.93 -14.76 -6.48
CA SER A 128 -4.44 -15.71 -7.49
C SER A 128 -3.38 -16.00 -8.56
N ARG A 129 -3.61 -17.07 -9.36
CA ARG A 129 -2.72 -17.38 -10.51
C ARG A 129 -2.78 -16.29 -11.59
N GLU A 130 -3.97 -15.73 -11.83
CA GLU A 130 -4.17 -14.60 -12.75
C GLU A 130 -3.36 -13.38 -12.33
N GLN A 131 -3.32 -13.09 -11.03
CA GLN A 131 -2.53 -11.98 -10.50
C GLN A 131 -1.02 -12.19 -10.68
N LEU A 132 -0.53 -13.44 -10.54
CA LEU A 132 0.87 -13.76 -10.81
C LEU A 132 1.25 -13.50 -12.27
N ALA A 133 0.38 -13.89 -13.21
CA ALA A 133 0.57 -13.61 -14.63
C ALA A 133 0.54 -12.08 -14.89
N CYS A 134 -0.44 -11.37 -14.31
CA CYS A 134 -0.58 -9.94 -14.45
C CYS A 134 0.66 -9.16 -13.95
N ILE A 135 1.26 -9.57 -12.83
CA ILE A 135 2.50 -8.95 -12.32
C ILE A 135 3.59 -9.00 -13.38
N ARG A 136 3.86 -10.20 -13.97
CA ARG A 136 4.89 -10.36 -14.99
C ARG A 136 4.58 -9.56 -16.24
N GLU A 137 3.36 -9.65 -16.75
CA GLU A 137 2.92 -8.99 -17.98
C GLU A 137 2.96 -7.46 -17.87
N ARG A 138 2.39 -6.90 -16.80
CA ARG A 138 2.30 -5.45 -16.63
C ARG A 138 3.67 -4.80 -16.42
N PHE A 139 4.54 -5.42 -15.65
CA PHE A 139 5.89 -4.89 -15.48
C PHE A 139 6.81 -5.15 -16.68
N ALA A 140 6.57 -6.20 -17.48
CA ALA A 140 7.28 -6.36 -18.74
C ALA A 140 6.95 -5.24 -19.75
N ALA A 141 5.71 -4.72 -19.71
CA ALA A 141 5.27 -3.60 -20.55
C ALA A 141 5.66 -2.22 -19.98
N ALA A 142 6.13 -2.13 -18.74
CA ALA A 142 6.52 -0.87 -18.12
C ALA A 142 7.80 -0.29 -18.77
N PRO A 143 7.96 1.05 -18.76
CA PRO A 143 9.15 1.70 -19.30
C PRO A 143 10.45 1.12 -18.72
N ARG A 144 11.47 0.96 -19.58
CA ARG A 144 12.78 0.49 -19.15
C ARG A 144 13.42 1.52 -18.21
N GLY A 145 13.93 1.05 -17.06
CA GLY A 145 14.56 1.90 -16.05
C GLY A 145 13.56 2.49 -15.04
N ALA A 146 12.24 2.34 -15.25
CA ALA A 146 11.26 2.74 -14.24
C ALA A 146 11.39 1.90 -12.96
N ARG A 147 11.38 2.55 -11.80
CA ARG A 147 11.34 1.91 -10.48
C ARG A 147 10.00 1.18 -10.31
N ARG A 148 10.02 -0.14 -10.25
CA ARG A 148 8.81 -0.98 -10.19
C ARG A 148 8.38 -1.20 -8.75
N MET A 149 7.12 -0.85 -8.45
CA MET A 149 6.52 -0.95 -7.12
C MET A 149 5.24 -1.79 -7.19
N LEU A 150 5.17 -2.85 -6.40
CA LEU A 150 3.99 -3.70 -6.29
C LEU A 150 3.23 -3.36 -5.00
N VAL A 151 1.95 -3.05 -5.13
CA VAL A 151 1.08 -2.65 -4.03
C VAL A 151 0.09 -3.76 -3.69
N THR A 152 0.06 -4.15 -2.43
CA THR A 152 -0.91 -5.10 -1.86
C THR A 152 -1.43 -4.56 -0.53
N HIS A 153 -2.57 -5.08 -0.04
CA HIS A 153 -2.96 -4.78 1.34
C HIS A 153 -2.23 -5.70 2.33
N HIS A 154 -2.36 -7.01 2.15
CA HIS A 154 -1.65 -7.97 3.01
C HIS A 154 -0.21 -8.11 2.55
N PRO A 155 0.77 -8.12 3.47
CA PRO A 155 2.17 -8.35 3.14
C PRO A 155 2.38 -9.65 2.37
N LEU A 156 3.31 -9.64 1.42
CA LEU A 156 3.74 -10.84 0.67
C LEU A 156 4.89 -11.57 1.34
N VAL A 157 5.37 -11.07 2.45
CA VAL A 157 6.49 -11.62 3.21
C VAL A 157 6.16 -11.59 4.69
N GLU A 158 6.69 -12.55 5.44
CA GLU A 158 6.57 -12.55 6.88
C GLU A 158 7.37 -11.40 7.48
N LEU A 159 6.77 -10.66 8.38
CA LEU A 159 7.41 -9.52 9.04
C LEU A 159 7.83 -9.89 10.47
N PRO A 160 9.02 -9.47 10.93
CA PRO A 160 9.61 -9.93 12.20
C PRO A 160 9.02 -9.29 13.47
N TRP A 161 7.88 -8.60 13.39
CA TRP A 161 7.39 -7.71 14.47
C TRP A 161 6.15 -8.19 15.23
N GLY A 162 5.93 -9.46 15.33
CA GLY A 162 4.93 -10.00 16.24
C GLY A 162 5.27 -9.68 17.70
N GLU A 163 4.26 -9.54 18.56
CA GLU A 163 4.47 -9.52 20.00
C GLU A 163 5.21 -10.79 20.42
N LYS A 164 6.22 -10.67 21.27
CA LYS A 164 7.06 -11.79 21.74
C LYS A 164 7.88 -12.52 20.66
N GLY A 165 8.24 -11.85 19.56
CA GLY A 165 9.05 -12.46 18.49
C GLY A 165 8.27 -13.35 17.53
N GLU A 166 6.94 -13.29 17.54
CA GLU A 166 6.09 -13.92 16.52
C GLU A 166 6.28 -13.24 15.17
N ARG A 167 6.30 -14.02 14.09
CA ARG A 167 6.30 -13.48 12.75
C ARG A 167 4.87 -13.17 12.32
N LEU A 168 4.67 -12.01 11.72
CA LEU A 168 3.38 -11.64 11.11
C LEU A 168 3.23 -12.40 9.79
N GLU A 169 2.11 -13.13 9.64
CA GLU A 169 1.86 -14.00 8.51
C GLU A 169 1.75 -13.25 7.18
N ALA A 170 2.34 -13.83 6.15
CA ALA A 170 2.22 -13.36 4.79
C ALA A 170 0.91 -13.85 4.13
N ALA A 171 0.49 -13.18 3.07
CA ALA A 171 -0.66 -13.59 2.27
C ALA A 171 -0.47 -15.01 1.69
N GLY A 172 -1.53 -15.78 1.58
CA GLY A 172 -1.48 -17.10 0.96
C GLY A 172 -0.95 -17.03 -0.47
N ARG A 173 -0.12 -17.98 -0.89
CA ARG A 173 0.65 -18.03 -2.14
C ARG A 173 1.68 -16.89 -2.25
N SER A 174 2.15 -16.39 -1.12
CA SER A 174 3.14 -15.31 -1.06
C SER A 174 4.45 -15.67 -1.75
N ALA A 175 4.97 -16.88 -1.54
CA ALA A 175 6.22 -17.33 -2.17
C ALA A 175 6.18 -17.21 -3.69
N ALA A 176 5.11 -17.69 -4.35
CA ALA A 176 4.94 -17.53 -5.79
C ALA A 176 4.73 -16.07 -6.23
N ALA A 177 4.14 -15.23 -5.36
CA ALA A 177 3.97 -13.81 -5.65
C ALA A 177 5.30 -13.04 -5.54
N VAL A 178 6.12 -13.37 -4.56
CA VAL A 178 7.49 -12.84 -4.42
C VAL A 178 8.35 -13.27 -5.61
N GLU A 179 8.30 -14.54 -6.01
CA GLU A 179 8.99 -15.05 -7.21
C GLU A 179 8.56 -14.28 -8.47
N ALA A 180 7.23 -14.13 -8.70
CA ALA A 180 6.72 -13.38 -9.84
C ALA A 180 7.13 -11.91 -9.83
N ALA A 181 7.22 -11.29 -8.65
CA ALA A 181 7.67 -9.92 -8.49
C ALA A 181 9.18 -9.77 -8.79
N LEU A 182 10.00 -10.73 -8.31
CA LEU A 182 11.45 -10.76 -8.60
C LEU A 182 11.72 -10.96 -10.08
N ASP A 183 11.07 -11.96 -10.72
CA ASP A 183 11.15 -12.20 -12.17
C ASP A 183 10.78 -10.96 -12.98
N ALA A 184 9.80 -10.20 -12.48
CA ALA A 184 9.33 -8.96 -13.09
C ALA A 184 10.22 -7.74 -12.74
N GLY A 185 11.31 -7.91 -12.00
CA GLY A 185 12.22 -6.84 -11.58
C GLY A 185 11.57 -5.81 -10.67
N VAL A 186 10.66 -6.23 -9.79
CA VAL A 186 10.05 -5.34 -8.77
C VAL A 186 11.12 -4.94 -7.76
N HIS A 187 11.17 -3.66 -7.45
CA HIS A 187 12.13 -3.07 -6.52
C HIS A 187 11.54 -2.87 -5.11
N LEU A 188 10.24 -2.53 -5.02
CA LEU A 188 9.53 -2.28 -3.76
C LEU A 188 8.24 -3.07 -3.68
N LEU A 189 7.98 -3.63 -2.49
CA LEU A 189 6.68 -4.16 -2.08
C LEU A 189 6.07 -3.19 -1.07
N LEU A 190 4.90 -2.61 -1.40
CA LEU A 190 4.18 -1.68 -0.54
C LEU A 190 2.95 -2.38 0.04
N ALA A 191 2.80 -2.37 1.38
CA ALA A 191 1.69 -3.04 2.06
C ALA A 191 1.15 -2.24 3.24
N GLY A 192 -0.06 -2.61 3.73
CA GLY A 192 -0.74 -2.12 4.92
C GLY A 192 -1.05 -3.23 5.92
N HIS A 193 -2.29 -3.24 6.46
CA HIS A 193 -2.88 -4.32 7.26
C HIS A 193 -2.44 -4.41 8.73
N HIS A 194 -1.17 -4.26 9.06
CA HIS A 194 -0.69 -4.48 10.42
C HIS A 194 -0.80 -3.26 11.31
N HIS A 195 -1.21 -2.10 10.77
CA HIS A 195 -1.38 -0.83 11.48
C HIS A 195 -0.11 -0.33 12.18
N ARG A 196 1.06 -0.81 11.76
CA ARG A 196 2.35 -0.38 12.28
C ARG A 196 3.18 0.18 11.13
N PRO A 197 3.60 1.45 11.22
CA PRO A 197 4.56 1.94 10.25
C PRO A 197 5.85 1.14 10.43
N PHE A 198 6.48 0.86 9.34
CA PHE A 198 7.81 0.31 9.36
C PHE A 198 8.81 1.45 9.25
N SER A 199 9.44 1.74 10.34
CA SER A 199 10.65 2.54 10.42
C SER A 199 11.72 1.64 11.05
N GLY A 200 12.57 1.06 10.27
CA GLY A 200 13.63 0.19 10.72
C GLY A 200 13.93 -0.84 9.66
N SER A 201 15.14 -1.21 9.42
CA SER A 201 15.69 -1.95 8.28
C SER A 201 14.63 -2.71 7.47
N ALA A 202 14.24 -2.18 6.35
CA ALA A 202 13.36 -2.87 5.43
C ALA A 202 13.96 -4.24 5.18
N ALA A 203 13.22 -5.30 5.50
CA ALA A 203 13.70 -6.64 5.31
C ALA A 203 14.03 -6.82 3.82
N THR A 204 15.30 -6.89 3.50
CA THR A 204 15.78 -7.08 2.15
C THR A 204 15.63 -8.55 1.83
N PHE A 205 14.65 -8.91 1.00
CA PHE A 205 14.51 -10.29 0.53
C PHE A 205 15.51 -10.53 -0.58
N LEU A 206 16.46 -11.40 -0.29
CA LEU A 206 17.49 -11.83 -1.22
C LEU A 206 17.02 -13.12 -1.89
N THR A 207 16.86 -13.08 -3.21
CA THR A 207 17.05 -14.28 -4.04
C THR A 207 18.36 -14.12 -4.80
N ALA A 208 18.82 -15.19 -5.44
CA ALA A 208 20.10 -15.19 -6.14
C ALA A 208 20.18 -14.02 -7.16
N GLY A 209 20.73 -12.87 -6.74
CA GLY A 209 21.08 -11.75 -7.60
C GLY A 209 20.13 -10.54 -7.60
N HIS A 210 18.96 -10.58 -6.94
CA HIS A 210 18.05 -9.41 -6.88
C HIS A 210 17.39 -9.29 -5.50
N SER A 211 17.25 -8.04 -4.99
CA SER A 211 16.56 -7.79 -3.73
C SER A 211 15.39 -6.81 -3.89
N MET A 212 14.35 -7.00 -3.10
CA MET A 212 13.22 -6.08 -2.98
C MET A 212 13.19 -5.44 -1.59
N LEU A 213 12.86 -4.16 -1.55
CA LEU A 213 12.59 -3.43 -0.33
C LEU A 213 11.11 -3.60 0.04
N VAL A 214 10.81 -3.89 1.30
CA VAL A 214 9.44 -3.96 1.81
C VAL A 214 9.16 -2.71 2.62
N VAL A 215 8.10 -1.99 2.25
CA VAL A 215 7.64 -0.77 2.94
C VAL A 215 6.23 -1.01 3.46
N GLN A 216 6.09 -0.99 4.76
CA GLN A 216 4.83 -1.16 5.47
C GLN A 216 4.30 0.21 5.89
N ALA A 217 3.04 0.53 5.54
CA ALA A 217 2.38 1.72 6.06
C ALA A 217 1.66 1.42 7.38
N GLY A 218 1.66 2.40 8.26
CA GLY A 218 0.81 2.43 9.45
C GLY A 218 -0.64 2.75 9.10
N THR A 219 -1.49 2.89 10.12
CA THR A 219 -2.86 3.39 9.91
C THR A 219 -2.82 4.91 9.73
N THR A 220 -3.41 5.39 8.62
CA THR A 220 -3.26 6.81 8.28
C THR A 220 -4.28 7.70 9.00
N THR A 221 -5.54 7.28 9.12
CA THR A 221 -6.61 8.14 9.69
C THR A 221 -7.51 7.46 10.71
N SER A 222 -7.33 6.18 10.98
CA SER A 222 -8.22 5.43 11.87
C SER A 222 -8.05 5.85 13.33
N THR A 223 -9.16 5.89 14.06
CA THR A 223 -9.17 6.01 15.53
C THR A 223 -8.79 4.72 16.25
N ARG A 224 -8.57 3.63 15.51
CA ARG A 224 -8.10 2.35 16.04
C ARG A 224 -6.58 2.33 16.14
N LEU A 225 -6.04 3.28 16.87
CA LEU A 225 -4.62 3.32 17.17
C LEU A 225 -4.23 2.12 18.02
N ARG A 226 -3.10 1.52 17.71
CA ARG A 226 -2.42 0.58 18.58
C ARG A 226 -1.36 1.35 19.38
N GLU A 227 -0.10 1.10 19.18
CA GLU A 227 0.99 1.75 19.93
C GLU A 227 1.58 2.97 19.21
N HIS A 228 1.10 3.25 17.98
CA HIS A 228 1.68 4.28 17.11
C HIS A 228 0.63 5.32 16.72
N ALA A 229 1.07 6.55 16.51
CA ALA A 229 0.24 7.63 15.97
C ALA A 229 -0.20 7.30 14.52
N ASN A 230 -1.25 7.96 14.04
CA ASN A 230 -1.61 7.95 12.63
C ASN A 230 -0.40 8.37 11.79
N SER A 231 -0.13 7.67 10.70
CA SER A 231 1.03 7.95 9.87
C SER A 231 0.85 7.49 8.41
N PHE A 232 1.66 8.05 7.53
CA PHE A 232 1.85 7.57 6.18
C PHE A 232 3.34 7.64 5.81
N ASN A 233 3.74 6.93 4.74
CA ASN A 233 5.11 7.01 4.27
C ASN A 233 5.22 7.97 3.08
N LEU A 234 6.25 8.81 3.08
CA LEU A 234 6.70 9.55 1.91
C LEU A 234 7.91 8.82 1.32
N ILE A 235 7.75 8.31 0.10
CA ILE A 235 8.80 7.59 -0.62
C ILE A 235 9.37 8.51 -1.70
N GLU A 236 10.64 8.83 -1.60
CA GLU A 236 11.37 9.65 -2.56
C GLU A 236 12.32 8.76 -3.36
N SER A 237 12.13 8.69 -4.67
CA SER A 237 12.93 7.85 -5.58
C SER A 237 13.65 8.73 -6.59
N ASP A 238 14.98 8.64 -6.62
CA ASP A 238 15.80 9.39 -7.56
C ASP A 238 17.00 8.56 -8.07
N GLY A 239 16.94 8.16 -9.32
CA GLY A 239 17.94 7.24 -9.87
C GLY A 239 18.02 5.96 -9.03
N ASP A 240 19.21 5.66 -8.51
CA ASP A 240 19.43 4.49 -7.65
C ASP A 240 19.17 4.77 -6.15
N ALA A 241 18.92 6.02 -5.78
CA ALA A 241 18.62 6.41 -4.42
C ALA A 241 17.13 6.28 -4.10
N LEU A 242 16.83 5.89 -2.88
CA LEU A 242 15.49 5.84 -2.31
C LEU A 242 15.52 6.32 -0.86
N ARG A 243 14.58 7.17 -0.50
CA ARG A 243 14.34 7.56 0.90
C ARG A 243 12.91 7.21 1.25
N VAL A 244 12.69 6.64 2.42
CA VAL A 244 11.38 6.36 2.99
C VAL A 244 11.29 7.13 4.29
N ALA A 245 10.42 8.15 4.33
CA ALA A 245 10.17 8.96 5.52
C ALA A 245 8.78 8.67 6.08
N VAL A 246 8.68 8.44 7.38
CA VAL A 246 7.42 8.26 8.09
C VAL A 246 6.92 9.64 8.53
N GLN A 247 5.78 10.04 7.99
CA GLN A 247 5.05 11.24 8.38
C GLN A 247 4.02 10.85 9.44
N ALA A 248 4.21 11.27 10.69
CA ALA A 248 3.34 10.93 11.81
C ALA A 248 2.49 12.13 12.23
N TRP A 249 1.27 11.86 12.68
CA TRP A 249 0.36 12.87 13.20
C TRP A 249 0.82 13.35 14.58
N ALA A 250 1.11 14.62 14.71
CA ALA A 250 1.49 15.28 15.95
C ALA A 250 0.93 16.71 15.99
N GLU A 251 0.48 17.16 17.15
CA GLU A 251 0.09 18.56 17.43
C GLU A 251 -0.81 19.25 16.38
N GLY A 252 -1.64 18.47 15.66
CA GLY A 252 -2.57 19.01 14.66
C GLY A 252 -2.05 18.99 13.21
N GLY A 253 -0.88 18.38 12.95
CA GLY A 253 -0.30 18.20 11.62
C GLY A 253 0.42 16.87 11.44
N PHE A 254 0.84 16.59 10.21
CA PHE A 254 1.76 15.50 9.92
C PHE A 254 3.18 16.04 9.86
N GLU A 255 4.07 15.42 10.63
CA GLU A 255 5.48 15.79 10.73
C GLU A 255 6.35 14.54 10.48
N GLU A 256 7.56 14.74 9.98
CA GLU A 256 8.51 13.66 9.77
C GLU A 256 9.02 13.15 11.13
N ALA A 257 8.72 11.88 11.42
CA ALA A 257 9.08 11.23 12.67
C ALA A 257 10.31 10.32 12.56
N ALA A 258 10.53 9.76 11.38
CA ALA A 258 11.68 8.89 11.09
C ALA A 258 11.92 8.82 9.58
N ASP A 259 13.14 8.52 9.17
CA ASP A 259 13.46 8.21 7.79
C ASP A 259 14.57 7.19 7.66
N GLU A 260 14.61 6.53 6.51
CA GLU A 260 15.67 5.62 6.10
C GLU A 260 16.01 5.86 4.63
N SER A 261 17.29 5.80 4.34
CA SER A 261 17.83 5.99 3.00
C SER A 261 18.48 4.72 2.48
N TYR A 262 18.32 4.46 1.18
CA TYR A 262 18.79 3.26 0.53
C TYR A 262 19.42 3.60 -0.83
N ARG A 263 20.37 2.77 -1.24
CA ARG A 263 20.95 2.81 -2.59
C ARG A 263 20.83 1.45 -3.25
N PHE A 264 20.34 1.41 -4.47
CA PHE A 264 20.29 0.19 -5.28
C PHE A 264 21.58 0.06 -6.09
N ALA A 265 22.37 -0.97 -5.81
CA ALA A 265 23.61 -1.28 -6.51
C ALA A 265 23.77 -2.80 -6.62
N ASP A 266 24.33 -3.27 -7.72
CA ASP A 266 24.60 -4.70 -7.98
C ASP A 266 23.37 -5.61 -7.78
N GLY A 267 22.19 -5.12 -8.18
CA GLY A 267 20.92 -5.82 -8.01
C GLY A 267 20.38 -5.83 -6.58
N ARG A 268 20.96 -5.06 -5.64
CA ARG A 268 20.61 -5.08 -4.22
C ARG A 268 20.40 -3.70 -3.64
N TRP A 269 19.53 -3.64 -2.62
CA TRP A 269 19.38 -2.47 -1.77
C TRP A 269 20.39 -2.50 -0.63
N HIS A 270 21.10 -1.40 -0.45
CA HIS A 270 22.02 -1.14 0.65
C HIS A 270 21.47 0.04 1.44
N GLN A 271 21.38 -0.10 2.75
CA GLN A 271 21.03 1.02 3.64
C GLN A 271 22.21 2.01 3.69
N SER A 272 21.91 3.31 3.60
CA SER A 272 22.92 4.40 3.54
C SER A 272 23.10 5.04 4.90
#